data_8d39e8ffde15a0d7db77d45b2ee8aa13
#
_entry.id   8d39e8ffde15a0d7db77d45b2ee8aa13
#
_cell.length_a   1.000
_cell.length_b   1.000
_cell.length_c   1.000
_cell.angle_alpha   90.00
_cell.angle_beta   90.00
_cell.angle_gamma   90.00
#
_symmetry.space_group_name_H-M   'P 1'
#
loop_
_entity.id
_entity.type
_entity.pdbx_description
1 polymer ?
#
loop_
_entity_poly.entity_id
_entity_poly.type
_entity_poly.pdbx_seq_one_letter_code
_entity_poly.pdbx_strand_id
1 'polypeptide(L)'
;MSNMQSPPPEVLFADELAFLETWDAGTRPKGFRMTASSVVTFLMGSRGEALKRPKSAGKKASGPESLVISPKFVGSRALVERSVITLAGERGLLLVGEPGTAKSMISELLAAAISGTSALTVQGTAGTTEDQLRYGWNYALLLAKGPHPEAIVPSPVLTAMRSGRVARIEEVTRCLPEVQDALVSILSDRRLSVPELSGSDPHIEHAGLGFNVIATANLRDRGVSEMSAALKRRFNFETVPPIASAREETALVKARATRMLERAEAELKVDDAVLEAIVTVFRDLRLGRTEEGYAVEKPSTVMSTAEAVSVAASIGMSAAFLPSDRDVLGLVPGYLAGVVTKDDPKDRGRLLAYWDGVVKKRAEGKQRLWQTLHELRAQLEE
;
A
#
# COMPACT_ATOMS: atom_id res chain seq x y z
N MET A 1 8.06 -16.57 -16.07
CA MET A 1 7.81 -15.68 -14.90
C MET A 1 8.73 -14.49 -15.05
N SER A 2 8.28 -13.26 -14.78
CA SER A 2 9.10 -12.07 -14.97
C SER A 2 10.26 -12.09 -13.97
N ASN A 3 11.48 -11.76 -14.43
CA ASN A 3 12.67 -11.58 -13.57
C ASN A 3 12.57 -10.36 -12.63
N MET A 4 11.36 -9.86 -12.36
CA MET A 4 11.11 -8.71 -11.50
C MET A 4 11.03 -9.16 -10.05
N GLN A 5 11.84 -8.57 -9.18
CA GLN A 5 11.79 -8.83 -7.74
C GLN A 5 10.43 -8.45 -7.12
N SER A 6 9.80 -7.38 -7.62
CA SER A 6 8.47 -6.92 -7.18
C SER A 6 7.65 -6.50 -8.40
N PRO A 7 6.97 -7.45 -9.08
CA PRO A 7 6.14 -7.11 -10.23
C PRO A 7 4.93 -6.27 -9.78
N PRO A 8 4.54 -5.23 -10.58
CA PRO A 8 3.38 -4.42 -10.28
C PRO A 8 2.08 -5.22 -10.41
N PRO A 9 0.97 -4.77 -9.80
CA PRO A 9 -0.30 -5.51 -9.79
C PRO A 9 -0.82 -5.88 -11.18
N GLU A 10 -0.65 -5.01 -12.16
CA GLU A 10 -1.07 -5.26 -13.55
C GLU A 10 -0.33 -6.44 -14.21
N VAL A 11 0.86 -6.77 -13.71
CA VAL A 11 1.64 -7.95 -14.14
C VAL A 11 1.32 -9.15 -13.25
N LEU A 12 1.31 -8.93 -11.92
CA LEU A 12 1.11 -10.00 -10.94
C LEU A 12 -0.29 -10.65 -11.03
N PHE A 13 -1.31 -9.84 -11.37
CA PHE A 13 -2.71 -10.25 -11.45
C PHE A 13 -3.29 -10.09 -12.86
N ALA A 14 -2.46 -10.24 -13.89
CA ALA A 14 -2.86 -10.00 -15.28
C ALA A 14 -4.10 -10.82 -15.69
N ASP A 15 -4.16 -12.10 -15.31
CA ASP A 15 -5.28 -12.99 -15.64
C ASP A 15 -6.58 -12.58 -14.95
N GLU A 16 -6.52 -12.19 -13.67
CA GLU A 16 -7.69 -11.72 -12.94
C GLU A 16 -8.21 -10.40 -13.50
N LEU A 17 -7.31 -9.46 -13.82
CA LEU A 17 -7.67 -8.17 -14.43
C LEU A 17 -8.31 -8.37 -15.80
N ALA A 18 -7.72 -9.20 -16.66
CA ALA A 18 -8.27 -9.52 -17.98
C ALA A 18 -9.64 -10.23 -17.89
N PHE A 19 -9.82 -11.11 -16.90
CA PHE A 19 -11.10 -11.74 -16.63
C PHE A 19 -12.17 -10.72 -16.23
N LEU A 20 -11.86 -9.87 -15.23
CA LEU A 20 -12.78 -8.88 -14.67
C LEU A 20 -13.15 -7.78 -15.67
N GLU A 21 -12.31 -7.47 -16.62
CA GLU A 21 -12.58 -6.50 -17.69
C GLU A 21 -13.77 -6.91 -18.57
N THR A 22 -14.04 -8.22 -18.66
CA THR A 22 -15.13 -8.79 -19.47
C THR A 22 -16.21 -9.49 -18.65
N TRP A 23 -16.01 -9.65 -17.34
CA TRP A 23 -16.94 -10.37 -16.47
C TRP A 23 -18.25 -9.64 -16.24
N ASP A 24 -18.20 -8.33 -15.99
CA ASP A 24 -19.37 -7.52 -15.69
C ASP A 24 -19.76 -6.68 -16.92
N ALA A 25 -20.99 -6.91 -17.41
CA ALA A 25 -21.56 -6.16 -18.54
C ALA A 25 -22.19 -4.81 -18.13
N GLY A 26 -22.05 -4.40 -16.85
CA GLY A 26 -22.56 -3.13 -16.34
C GLY A 26 -21.93 -1.90 -16.99
N THR A 27 -22.47 -0.74 -16.68
CA THR A 27 -21.95 0.55 -17.18
C THR A 27 -20.58 0.83 -16.57
N ARG A 28 -19.61 1.16 -17.41
CA ARG A 28 -18.26 1.57 -16.99
C ARG A 28 -18.22 3.08 -16.81
N PRO A 29 -17.63 3.59 -15.70
CA PRO A 29 -17.28 4.99 -15.62
C PRO A 29 -16.34 5.39 -16.77
N LYS A 30 -16.46 6.62 -17.25
CA LYS A 30 -15.62 7.11 -18.36
C LYS A 30 -14.13 7.01 -17.99
N GLY A 31 -13.35 6.41 -18.88
CA GLY A 31 -11.91 6.20 -18.67
C GLY A 31 -11.54 4.97 -17.85
N PHE A 32 -12.49 4.27 -17.24
CA PHE A 32 -12.19 3.02 -16.52
C PHE A 32 -12.08 1.84 -17.49
N ARG A 33 -11.10 0.96 -17.26
CA ARG A 33 -10.97 -0.30 -18.02
C ARG A 33 -12.09 -1.28 -17.74
N MET A 34 -12.66 -1.27 -16.54
CA MET A 34 -13.70 -2.18 -16.11
C MET A 34 -14.78 -1.45 -15.31
N THR A 35 -15.88 -2.11 -14.98
CA THR A 35 -16.96 -1.54 -14.16
C THR A 35 -16.48 -1.26 -12.74
N ALA A 36 -17.14 -0.36 -12.02
CA ALA A 36 -16.86 -0.10 -10.61
C ALA A 36 -16.99 -1.39 -9.76
N SER A 37 -17.98 -2.24 -10.06
CA SER A 37 -18.17 -3.53 -9.39
C SER A 37 -16.97 -4.47 -9.61
N SER A 38 -16.45 -4.54 -10.84
CA SER A 38 -15.24 -5.32 -11.15
C SER A 38 -14.01 -4.83 -10.40
N VAL A 39 -13.80 -3.50 -10.29
CA VAL A 39 -12.71 -2.91 -9.51
C VAL A 39 -12.82 -3.30 -8.03
N VAL A 40 -14.02 -3.17 -7.44
CA VAL A 40 -14.27 -3.59 -6.05
C VAL A 40 -13.99 -5.08 -5.87
N THR A 41 -14.46 -5.91 -6.81
CA THR A 41 -14.23 -7.37 -6.77
C THR A 41 -12.76 -7.72 -6.91
N PHE A 42 -11.98 -6.99 -7.71
CA PHE A 42 -10.53 -7.17 -7.81
C PHE A 42 -9.83 -6.99 -6.45
N LEU A 43 -10.19 -5.95 -5.69
CA LEU A 43 -9.58 -5.70 -4.39
C LEU A 43 -10.11 -6.65 -3.30
N MET A 44 -11.43 -6.86 -3.25
CA MET A 44 -12.10 -7.56 -2.15
C MET A 44 -12.24 -9.08 -2.35
N GLY A 45 -11.96 -9.56 -3.56
CA GLY A 45 -12.15 -10.95 -3.95
C GLY A 45 -13.61 -11.34 -4.18
N SER A 46 -13.80 -12.55 -4.70
CA SER A 46 -15.12 -13.15 -4.99
C SER A 46 -15.67 -14.01 -3.85
N ARG A 47 -15.12 -13.89 -2.62
CA ARG A 47 -15.51 -14.67 -1.42
C ARG A 47 -15.42 -16.19 -1.61
N GLY A 48 -14.51 -16.66 -2.45
CA GLY A 48 -14.36 -18.08 -2.79
C GLY A 48 -15.32 -18.58 -3.87
N GLU A 49 -16.24 -17.73 -4.35
CA GLU A 49 -17.15 -18.10 -5.44
C GLU A 49 -16.46 -17.98 -6.80
N ALA A 50 -16.66 -18.96 -7.67
CA ALA A 50 -16.20 -18.91 -9.06
C ALA A 50 -17.14 -18.00 -9.87
N LEU A 51 -16.62 -16.84 -10.27
CA LEU A 51 -17.33 -15.91 -11.13
C LEU A 51 -17.37 -16.48 -12.57
N LYS A 52 -18.52 -16.42 -13.24
CA LYS A 52 -18.69 -16.90 -14.60
C LYS A 52 -18.75 -15.73 -15.57
N ARG A 53 -18.10 -15.85 -16.73
CA ARG A 53 -18.24 -14.88 -17.81
C ARG A 53 -19.66 -14.87 -18.37
N PRO A 54 -20.24 -13.72 -18.69
CA PRO A 54 -21.52 -13.66 -19.39
C PRO A 54 -21.35 -14.21 -20.83
N LYS A 55 -22.37 -14.91 -21.33
CA LYS A 55 -22.38 -15.46 -22.70
C LYS A 55 -22.22 -14.38 -23.79
N SER A 56 -22.53 -13.12 -23.46
CA SER A 56 -22.38 -11.95 -24.33
C SER A 56 -20.95 -11.44 -24.52
N ALA A 57 -19.98 -11.96 -23.77
CA ALA A 57 -18.58 -11.50 -23.82
C ALA A 57 -17.88 -11.79 -25.18
N GLY A 58 -18.51 -12.49 -26.09
CA GLY A 58 -18.08 -12.70 -27.47
C GLY A 58 -16.77 -13.52 -27.62
N LYS A 59 -16.45 -13.93 -28.84
CA LYS A 59 -15.25 -14.74 -29.18
C LYS A 59 -13.89 -14.04 -28.90
N LYS A 60 -13.88 -12.77 -28.45
CA LYS A 60 -12.64 -12.01 -28.15
C LYS A 60 -12.14 -12.17 -26.72
N ALA A 61 -12.88 -12.82 -25.84
CA ALA A 61 -12.44 -13.00 -24.44
C ALA A 61 -11.46 -14.16 -24.34
N SER A 62 -10.17 -13.88 -24.26
CA SER A 62 -9.14 -14.86 -23.93
C SER A 62 -9.16 -15.20 -22.43
N GLY A 63 -8.89 -16.47 -22.07
CA GLY A 63 -8.77 -16.93 -20.68
C GLY A 63 -9.97 -17.80 -20.20
N PRO A 64 -10.01 -18.17 -18.90
CA PRO A 64 -10.94 -19.15 -18.36
C PRO A 64 -12.40 -18.67 -18.40
N GLU A 65 -13.35 -19.58 -18.52
CA GLU A 65 -14.80 -19.29 -18.47
C GLU A 65 -15.27 -18.91 -17.06
N SER A 66 -14.56 -19.40 -16.04
CA SER A 66 -14.82 -19.04 -14.65
C SER A 66 -13.52 -18.88 -13.88
N LEU A 67 -13.52 -17.96 -12.92
CA LEU A 67 -12.35 -17.65 -12.10
C LEU A 67 -12.76 -17.25 -10.68
N VAL A 68 -12.03 -17.76 -9.69
CA VAL A 68 -12.12 -17.27 -8.30
C VAL A 68 -11.13 -16.12 -8.14
N ILE A 69 -11.65 -14.96 -7.74
CA ILE A 69 -10.81 -13.80 -7.47
C ILE A 69 -10.38 -13.80 -6.01
N SER A 70 -9.07 -13.86 -5.77
CA SER A 70 -8.52 -13.83 -4.42
C SER A 70 -8.61 -12.42 -3.82
N PRO A 71 -8.92 -12.26 -2.52
CA PRO A 71 -8.87 -10.95 -1.88
C PRO A 71 -7.43 -10.43 -1.80
N LYS A 72 -7.24 -9.15 -2.11
CA LYS A 72 -5.94 -8.47 -2.08
C LYS A 72 -5.85 -7.46 -0.94
N PHE A 73 -7.00 -6.98 -0.49
CA PHE A 73 -7.13 -6.07 0.64
C PHE A 73 -8.02 -6.69 1.72
N VAL A 74 -7.57 -6.61 2.97
CA VAL A 74 -8.32 -6.99 4.17
C VAL A 74 -8.77 -5.71 4.86
N GLY A 75 -10.08 -5.47 4.86
CA GLY A 75 -10.66 -4.26 5.43
C GLY A 75 -12.08 -4.00 4.95
N SER A 76 -12.55 -2.76 5.13
CA SER A 76 -13.94 -2.38 4.82
C SER A 76 -14.20 -2.36 3.31
N ARG A 77 -15.16 -3.17 2.85
CA ARG A 77 -15.68 -3.13 1.49
C ARG A 77 -16.24 -1.73 1.14
N ALA A 78 -16.96 -1.10 2.07
CA ALA A 78 -17.52 0.23 1.88
C ALA A 78 -16.45 1.31 1.63
N LEU A 79 -15.26 1.20 2.26
CA LEU A 79 -14.12 2.06 1.98
C LEU A 79 -13.68 1.92 0.52
N VAL A 80 -13.54 0.67 0.03
CA VAL A 80 -13.15 0.41 -1.35
C VAL A 80 -14.20 0.94 -2.33
N GLU A 81 -15.48 0.70 -2.06
CA GLU A 81 -16.59 1.19 -2.89
C GLU A 81 -16.59 2.72 -2.99
N ARG A 82 -16.47 3.44 -1.85
CA ARG A 82 -16.38 4.91 -1.86
C ARG A 82 -15.13 5.41 -2.58
N SER A 83 -14.00 4.73 -2.43
CA SER A 83 -12.75 5.06 -3.15
C SER A 83 -12.93 4.94 -4.66
N VAL A 84 -13.54 3.86 -5.13
CA VAL A 84 -13.81 3.63 -6.57
C VAL A 84 -14.77 4.70 -7.12
N ILE A 85 -15.84 5.02 -6.40
CA ILE A 85 -16.82 6.04 -6.82
C ILE A 85 -16.19 7.44 -6.78
N THR A 86 -15.33 7.75 -5.81
CA THR A 86 -14.57 9.00 -5.78
C THR A 86 -13.73 9.16 -7.05
N LEU A 87 -13.04 8.10 -7.49
CA LEU A 87 -12.20 8.15 -8.69
C LEU A 87 -13.00 8.21 -10.00
N ALA A 88 -14.26 7.80 -10.00
CA ALA A 88 -15.17 8.00 -11.11
C ALA A 88 -15.74 9.43 -11.17
N GLY A 89 -15.57 10.20 -10.11
CA GLY A 89 -16.02 11.58 -9.99
C GLY A 89 -14.94 12.62 -10.30
N GLU A 90 -15.16 13.83 -9.80
CA GLU A 90 -14.29 14.98 -10.06
C GLU A 90 -13.21 15.23 -8.99
N ARG A 91 -13.38 14.69 -7.78
CA ARG A 91 -12.41 14.85 -6.69
C ARG A 91 -11.33 13.79 -6.72
N GLY A 92 -10.12 14.17 -6.32
CA GLY A 92 -9.07 13.20 -6.03
C GLY A 92 -9.41 12.33 -4.82
N LEU A 93 -8.78 11.19 -4.68
CA LEU A 93 -8.87 10.32 -3.52
C LEU A 93 -7.64 10.52 -2.64
N LEU A 94 -7.83 10.84 -1.35
CA LEU A 94 -6.75 10.87 -0.37
C LEU A 94 -6.92 9.73 0.65
N LEU A 95 -6.02 8.76 0.59
CA LEU A 95 -5.95 7.67 1.55
C LEU A 95 -5.10 8.11 2.75
N VAL A 96 -5.72 8.17 3.93
CA VAL A 96 -5.04 8.55 5.17
C VAL A 96 -5.01 7.39 6.16
N GLY A 97 -4.02 7.35 7.03
CA GLY A 97 -3.91 6.29 8.05
C GLY A 97 -2.50 6.18 8.59
N GLU A 98 -2.32 5.34 9.60
CA GLU A 98 -1.01 5.06 10.19
C GLU A 98 -0.06 4.37 9.20
N PRO A 99 1.26 4.42 9.40
CA PRO A 99 2.21 3.64 8.63
C PRO A 99 1.84 2.15 8.60
N GLY A 100 2.04 1.49 7.46
CA GLY A 100 1.79 0.06 7.31
C GLY A 100 0.32 -0.37 7.24
N THR A 101 -0.66 0.56 7.11
CA THR A 101 -2.09 0.24 6.92
C THR A 101 -2.48 -0.06 5.47
N ALA A 102 -1.52 -0.34 4.60
CA ALA A 102 -1.72 -0.70 3.19
C ALA A 102 -2.26 0.41 2.26
N LYS A 103 -2.12 1.69 2.60
CA LYS A 103 -2.54 2.83 1.76
C LYS A 103 -1.94 2.77 0.35
N SER A 104 -0.62 2.64 0.25
CA SER A 104 0.10 2.55 -1.02
C SER A 104 -0.30 1.32 -1.84
N MET A 105 -0.56 0.18 -1.17
CA MET A 105 -1.05 -1.02 -1.84
C MET A 105 -2.45 -0.80 -2.42
N ILE A 106 -3.36 -0.15 -1.69
CA ILE A 106 -4.71 0.15 -2.19
C ILE A 106 -4.62 1.11 -3.38
N SER A 107 -3.79 2.16 -3.30
CA SER A 107 -3.60 3.12 -4.39
C SER A 107 -3.07 2.42 -5.65
N GLU A 108 -2.14 1.51 -5.49
CA GLU A 108 -1.54 0.71 -6.56
C GLU A 108 -2.54 -0.24 -7.23
N LEU A 109 -3.32 -0.98 -6.42
CA LEU A 109 -4.36 -1.88 -6.91
C LEU A 109 -5.48 -1.13 -7.65
N LEU A 110 -5.91 0.01 -7.11
CA LEU A 110 -6.93 0.86 -7.74
C LEU A 110 -6.44 1.40 -9.09
N ALA A 111 -5.22 1.94 -9.16
CA ALA A 111 -4.65 2.46 -10.39
C ALA A 111 -4.49 1.36 -11.45
N ALA A 112 -4.01 0.17 -11.09
CA ALA A 112 -3.89 -0.98 -11.97
C ALA A 112 -5.25 -1.42 -12.52
N ALA A 113 -6.27 -1.55 -11.67
CA ALA A 113 -7.60 -1.98 -12.08
C ALA A 113 -8.34 -0.94 -12.94
N ILE A 114 -8.22 0.35 -12.58
CA ILE A 114 -8.92 1.43 -13.28
C ILE A 114 -8.23 1.80 -14.59
N SER A 115 -6.90 1.97 -14.56
CA SER A 115 -6.12 2.56 -15.66
C SER A 115 -5.24 1.55 -16.40
N GLY A 116 -5.11 0.33 -15.89
CA GLY A 116 -4.23 -0.71 -16.44
C GLY A 116 -2.75 -0.51 -16.16
N THR A 117 -2.40 0.45 -15.32
CA THR A 117 -1.04 0.68 -14.86
C THR A 117 -1.03 1.35 -13.51
N SER A 118 -0.11 0.94 -12.66
CA SER A 118 0.19 1.57 -11.37
C SER A 118 1.47 2.41 -11.39
N ALA A 119 2.15 2.47 -12.55
CA ALA A 119 3.48 3.05 -12.69
C ALA A 119 3.50 4.60 -12.68
N LEU A 120 2.37 5.27 -12.91
CA LEU A 120 2.30 6.73 -12.96
C LEU A 120 2.31 7.31 -11.53
N THR A 121 3.46 7.24 -10.88
CA THR A 121 3.64 7.50 -9.45
C THR A 121 4.70 8.56 -9.20
N VAL A 122 4.41 9.47 -8.28
CA VAL A 122 5.37 10.40 -7.67
C VAL A 122 5.48 10.06 -6.18
N GLN A 123 6.71 9.85 -5.70
CA GLN A 123 6.98 9.68 -4.29
C GLN A 123 7.23 11.04 -3.65
N GLY A 124 6.37 11.44 -2.72
CA GLY A 124 6.52 12.68 -1.96
C GLY A 124 7.67 12.57 -0.95
N THR A 125 8.53 13.56 -0.96
CA THR A 125 9.66 13.76 -0.05
C THR A 125 9.86 15.25 0.18
N ALA A 126 10.66 15.63 1.17
CA ALA A 126 11.05 17.05 1.37
C ALA A 126 11.85 17.62 0.18
N GLY A 127 12.47 16.78 -0.64
CA GLY A 127 13.21 17.17 -1.84
C GLY A 127 12.39 17.08 -3.14
N THR A 128 11.12 16.74 -3.06
CA THR A 128 10.24 16.72 -4.24
C THR A 128 10.02 18.13 -4.76
N THR A 129 10.23 18.33 -6.05
CA THR A 129 10.07 19.62 -6.72
C THR A 129 8.75 19.68 -7.51
N GLU A 130 8.33 20.91 -7.87
CA GLU A 130 7.14 21.12 -8.69
C GLU A 130 7.23 20.43 -10.06
N ASP A 131 8.42 20.38 -10.65
CA ASP A 131 8.67 19.73 -11.95
C ASP A 131 8.30 18.24 -11.91
N GLN A 132 8.49 17.57 -10.78
CA GLN A 132 8.13 16.17 -10.62
C GLN A 132 6.60 15.95 -10.59
N LEU A 133 5.82 16.99 -10.32
CA LEU A 133 4.36 16.95 -10.38
C LEU A 133 3.81 17.49 -11.71
N ARG A 134 4.51 18.44 -12.34
CA ARG A 134 4.08 19.08 -13.59
C ARG A 134 4.83 18.56 -14.81
N TYR A 135 5.98 19.10 -15.09
CA TYR A 135 6.87 18.74 -16.20
C TYR A 135 8.27 19.29 -15.96
N GLY A 136 9.26 18.63 -16.51
CA GLY A 136 10.61 19.15 -16.62
C GLY A 136 10.97 19.48 -18.07
N TRP A 137 12.23 19.85 -18.30
CA TRP A 137 12.76 20.19 -19.60
C TRP A 137 13.89 19.26 -20.02
N ASN A 138 13.86 18.83 -21.28
CA ASN A 138 15.06 18.31 -21.92
C ASN A 138 15.95 19.49 -22.30
N TYR A 139 16.92 19.78 -21.45
CA TYR A 139 17.81 20.96 -21.62
C TYR A 139 18.60 20.94 -22.93
N ALA A 140 18.97 19.77 -23.46
CA ALA A 140 19.65 19.68 -24.75
C ALA A 140 18.75 20.16 -25.90
N LEU A 141 17.49 19.77 -25.91
CA LEU A 141 16.51 20.24 -26.89
C LEU A 141 16.15 21.71 -26.68
N LEU A 142 16.01 22.13 -25.41
CA LEU A 142 15.73 23.52 -25.07
C LEU A 142 16.81 24.47 -25.56
N LEU A 143 18.09 24.11 -25.41
CA LEU A 143 19.22 24.90 -25.92
C LEU A 143 19.31 24.89 -27.45
N ALA A 144 18.97 23.78 -28.09
CA ALA A 144 19.07 23.64 -29.55
C ALA A 144 17.91 24.30 -30.30
N LYS A 145 16.68 24.24 -29.79
CA LYS A 145 15.44 24.65 -30.48
C LYS A 145 14.65 25.74 -29.77
N GLY A 146 15.07 26.16 -28.57
CA GLY A 146 14.26 26.99 -27.68
C GLY A 146 13.10 26.24 -27.02
N PRO A 147 12.20 26.95 -26.31
CA PRO A 147 11.00 26.36 -25.74
C PRO A 147 10.13 25.77 -26.85
N HIS A 148 9.97 24.44 -26.80
CA HIS A 148 9.22 23.69 -27.82
C HIS A 148 8.51 22.49 -27.15
N PRO A 149 7.30 22.06 -27.60
CA PRO A 149 6.59 20.93 -27.00
C PRO A 149 7.40 19.63 -26.89
N GLU A 150 8.31 19.37 -27.88
CA GLU A 150 9.19 18.19 -27.83
C GLU A 150 10.25 18.25 -26.71
N ALA A 151 10.55 19.45 -26.20
CA ALA A 151 11.49 19.62 -25.09
C ALA A 151 10.84 19.38 -23.70
N ILE A 152 9.52 19.25 -23.63
CA ILE A 152 8.83 18.90 -22.38
C ILE A 152 9.14 17.45 -22.03
N VAL A 153 9.59 17.23 -20.79
CA VAL A 153 9.67 15.93 -20.15
C VAL A 153 8.46 15.81 -19.21
N PRO A 154 7.42 15.07 -19.59
CA PRO A 154 6.20 15.00 -18.79
C PRO A 154 6.46 14.25 -17.50
N SER A 155 5.94 14.77 -16.38
CA SER A 155 5.88 14.06 -15.11
C SER A 155 4.92 12.85 -15.19
N PRO A 156 4.91 11.95 -14.21
CA PRO A 156 3.88 10.92 -14.11
C PRO A 156 2.46 11.51 -14.08
N VAL A 157 2.27 12.68 -13.44
CA VAL A 157 0.96 13.36 -13.37
C VAL A 157 0.54 13.89 -14.74
N LEU A 158 1.43 14.59 -15.44
CA LEU A 158 1.12 15.09 -16.80
C LEU A 158 0.91 13.93 -17.77
N THR A 159 1.67 12.84 -17.66
CA THR A 159 1.46 11.61 -18.44
C THR A 159 0.08 11.02 -18.19
N ALA A 160 -0.34 10.97 -16.92
CA ALA A 160 -1.67 10.52 -16.56
C ALA A 160 -2.76 11.45 -17.11
N MET A 161 -2.57 12.76 -17.02
CA MET A 161 -3.48 13.75 -17.59
C MET A 161 -3.68 13.52 -19.10
N ARG A 162 -2.61 13.47 -19.88
CA ARG A 162 -2.64 13.29 -21.34
C ARG A 162 -3.32 11.98 -21.75
N SER A 163 -3.11 10.92 -20.96
CA SER A 163 -3.61 9.57 -21.27
C SER A 163 -4.97 9.23 -20.62
N GLY A 164 -5.56 10.14 -19.84
CA GLY A 164 -6.81 9.89 -19.13
C GLY A 164 -6.70 8.77 -18.09
N ARG A 165 -5.60 8.70 -17.36
CA ARG A 165 -5.29 7.65 -16.37
C ARG A 165 -5.22 8.21 -14.95
N VAL A 166 -5.13 7.31 -13.99
CA VAL A 166 -4.96 7.67 -12.58
C VAL A 166 -3.47 7.91 -12.30
N ALA A 167 -3.15 9.11 -11.79
CA ALA A 167 -1.84 9.40 -11.21
C ALA A 167 -1.84 9.04 -9.71
N ARG A 168 -0.69 8.58 -9.20
CA ARG A 168 -0.48 8.26 -7.79
C ARG A 168 0.54 9.21 -7.19
N ILE A 169 0.26 9.76 -6.00
CA ILE A 169 1.18 10.59 -5.24
C ILE A 169 1.30 10.00 -3.85
N GLU A 170 2.38 9.27 -3.63
CA GLU A 170 2.62 8.63 -2.35
C GLU A 170 3.23 9.64 -1.36
N GLU A 171 2.72 9.64 -0.13
CA GLU A 171 3.15 10.52 0.96
C GLU A 171 3.13 12.01 0.61
N VAL A 172 2.02 12.50 0.02
CA VAL A 172 1.90 13.89 -0.46
C VAL A 172 2.22 14.93 0.62
N THR A 173 1.95 14.64 1.88
CA THR A 173 2.24 15.53 3.02
C THR A 173 3.73 15.65 3.36
N ARG A 174 4.61 14.86 2.75
CA ARG A 174 6.06 15.04 2.86
C ARG A 174 6.61 16.08 1.87
N CYS A 175 5.84 16.43 0.84
CA CYS A 175 6.18 17.54 -0.03
C CYS A 175 6.01 18.87 0.71
N LEU A 176 6.80 19.88 0.32
CA LEU A 176 6.61 21.25 0.78
C LEU A 176 5.22 21.79 0.36
N PRO A 177 4.61 22.71 1.13
CA PRO A 177 3.28 23.22 0.83
C PRO A 177 3.16 23.81 -0.58
N GLU A 178 4.19 24.52 -1.05
CA GLU A 178 4.24 25.13 -2.39
C GLU A 178 4.15 24.07 -3.48
N VAL A 179 4.84 22.94 -3.30
CA VAL A 179 4.80 21.80 -4.23
C VAL A 179 3.44 21.12 -4.21
N GLN A 180 2.84 20.97 -3.01
CA GLN A 180 1.48 20.41 -2.89
C GLN A 180 0.45 21.27 -3.62
N ASP A 181 0.58 22.60 -3.57
CA ASP A 181 -0.36 23.54 -4.18
C ASP A 181 -0.33 23.51 -5.72
N ALA A 182 0.74 23.00 -6.34
CA ALA A 182 0.76 22.72 -7.77
C ALA A 182 -0.38 21.76 -8.22
N LEU A 183 -0.89 20.92 -7.31
CA LEU A 183 -2.02 20.02 -7.58
C LEU A 183 -3.38 20.75 -7.58
N VAL A 184 -3.49 21.94 -7.02
CA VAL A 184 -4.77 22.65 -6.88
C VAL A 184 -5.39 22.92 -8.25
N SER A 185 -4.64 23.48 -9.19
CA SER A 185 -5.12 23.75 -10.55
C SER A 185 -5.41 22.47 -11.33
N ILE A 186 -4.54 21.48 -11.20
CA ILE A 186 -4.68 20.17 -11.86
C ILE A 186 -5.98 19.47 -11.44
N LEU A 187 -6.31 19.51 -10.15
CA LEU A 187 -7.51 18.87 -9.61
C LEU A 187 -8.78 19.71 -9.82
N SER A 188 -8.67 21.06 -9.83
CA SER A 188 -9.83 21.95 -9.98
C SER A 188 -10.27 22.08 -11.43
N ASP A 189 -9.31 22.46 -12.28
CA ASP A 189 -9.60 22.91 -13.63
C ASP A 189 -9.30 21.82 -14.67
N ARG A 190 -8.73 20.71 -14.21
CA ARG A 190 -8.30 19.59 -15.09
C ARG A 190 -7.42 20.05 -16.25
N ARG A 191 -6.57 21.06 -15.96
CA ARG A 191 -5.65 21.65 -16.92
C ARG A 191 -4.32 22.00 -16.27
N LEU A 192 -3.28 22.07 -17.08
CA LEU A 192 -1.94 22.50 -16.69
C LEU A 192 -1.43 23.48 -17.73
N SER A 193 -1.07 24.69 -17.29
CA SER A 193 -0.48 25.70 -18.17
C SER A 193 1.04 25.48 -18.30
N VAL A 194 1.56 25.67 -19.50
CA VAL A 194 3.00 25.66 -19.84
C VAL A 194 3.38 27.04 -20.38
N PRO A 195 3.60 28.03 -19.48
CA PRO A 195 3.80 29.43 -19.89
C PRO A 195 4.97 29.64 -20.84
N GLU A 196 6.01 28.81 -20.73
CA GLU A 196 7.22 28.90 -21.54
C GLU A 196 6.97 28.58 -23.02
N LEU A 197 5.89 27.85 -23.33
CA LEU A 197 5.46 27.56 -24.69
C LEU A 197 4.46 28.57 -25.24
N SER A 198 4.07 29.54 -24.41
CA SER A 198 3.08 30.54 -24.80
C SER A 198 3.71 31.55 -25.76
N GLY A 199 3.22 31.53 -27.01
CA GLY A 199 3.44 32.61 -27.98
C GLY A 199 2.39 33.72 -27.79
N SER A 200 1.54 33.91 -28.84
CA SER A 200 0.35 34.79 -28.73
C SER A 200 -0.73 34.23 -27.82
N ASP A 201 -0.80 32.89 -27.71
CA ASP A 201 -1.81 32.17 -26.93
C ASP A 201 -1.14 31.26 -25.87
N PRO A 202 -1.74 31.12 -24.67
CA PRO A 202 -1.21 30.25 -23.63
C PRO A 202 -1.27 28.77 -24.05
N HIS A 203 -0.16 28.05 -23.89
CA HIS A 203 -0.15 26.60 -24.07
C HIS A 203 -0.75 25.92 -22.84
N ILE A 204 -1.85 25.21 -23.04
CA ILE A 204 -2.60 24.54 -21.97
C ILE A 204 -2.76 23.05 -22.30
N GLU A 205 -2.30 22.20 -21.39
CA GLU A 205 -2.54 20.77 -21.42
C GLU A 205 -3.85 20.46 -20.68
N HIS A 206 -4.78 19.79 -21.34
CA HIS A 206 -6.05 19.38 -20.76
C HIS A 206 -6.04 17.91 -20.36
N ALA A 207 -6.71 17.60 -19.26
CA ALA A 207 -6.84 16.21 -18.82
C ALA A 207 -7.79 15.42 -19.72
N GLY A 208 -7.34 14.24 -20.15
CA GLY A 208 -8.18 13.26 -20.85
C GLY A 208 -9.24 12.65 -19.92
N LEU A 209 -10.30 12.11 -20.52
CA LEU A 209 -11.39 11.45 -19.79
C LEU A 209 -10.85 10.25 -18.99
N GLY A 210 -11.18 10.19 -17.70
CA GLY A 210 -10.69 9.16 -16.77
C GLY A 210 -9.49 9.60 -15.93
N PHE A 211 -8.89 10.75 -16.21
CA PHE A 211 -7.83 11.28 -15.34
C PHE A 211 -8.36 11.56 -13.93
N ASN A 212 -7.65 11.03 -12.96
CA ASN A 212 -7.84 11.38 -11.55
C ASN A 212 -6.53 11.18 -10.77
N VAL A 213 -6.52 11.58 -9.50
CA VAL A 213 -5.36 11.47 -8.61
C VAL A 213 -5.72 10.66 -7.38
N ILE A 214 -4.88 9.69 -7.04
CA ILE A 214 -4.85 9.05 -5.72
C ILE A 214 -3.64 9.60 -4.98
N ALA A 215 -3.85 10.18 -3.82
CA ALA A 215 -2.77 10.56 -2.92
C ALA A 215 -2.81 9.71 -1.65
N THR A 216 -1.66 9.48 -1.04
CA THR A 216 -1.55 8.87 0.29
C THR A 216 -0.92 9.85 1.25
N ALA A 217 -1.34 9.83 2.51
CA ALA A 217 -0.77 10.65 3.56
C ALA A 217 -0.76 9.93 4.90
N ASN A 218 0.24 10.26 5.71
CA ASN A 218 0.29 9.95 7.12
C ASN A 218 0.17 11.26 7.90
N LEU A 219 -1.02 11.57 8.38
CA LEU A 219 -1.31 12.87 9.01
C LEU A 219 -0.69 13.04 10.41
N ARG A 220 -0.14 11.97 10.99
CA ARG A 220 0.42 11.97 12.36
C ARG A 220 1.94 11.79 12.39
N ASP A 221 2.57 11.71 11.24
CA ASP A 221 4.02 11.50 11.15
C ASP A 221 4.80 12.80 11.44
N ARG A 222 6.02 12.66 11.96
CA ARG A 222 6.94 13.80 12.12
C ARG A 222 7.50 14.19 10.74
N GLY A 223 7.68 15.49 10.52
CA GLY A 223 8.22 15.99 9.25
C GLY A 223 7.22 16.01 8.09
N VAL A 224 5.91 15.97 8.38
CA VAL A 224 4.87 16.21 7.37
C VAL A 224 4.50 17.70 7.34
N SER A 225 4.24 18.20 6.15
CA SER A 225 3.72 19.55 5.91
C SER A 225 2.19 19.53 5.96
N GLU A 226 1.60 20.55 6.53
CA GLU A 226 0.15 20.68 6.53
C GLU A 226 -0.35 21.00 5.12
N MET A 227 -1.38 20.28 4.67
CA MET A 227 -2.05 20.57 3.40
C MET A 227 -2.86 21.86 3.50
N SER A 228 -2.79 22.70 2.47
CA SER A 228 -3.63 23.89 2.37
C SER A 228 -5.12 23.54 2.35
N ALA A 229 -5.97 24.45 2.87
CA ALA A 229 -7.42 24.28 2.82
C ALA A 229 -7.92 24.17 1.36
N ALA A 230 -7.24 24.84 0.43
CA ALA A 230 -7.52 24.76 -0.99
C ALA A 230 -7.33 23.35 -1.54
N LEU A 231 -6.21 22.71 -1.22
CA LEU A 231 -5.92 21.35 -1.66
C LEU A 231 -6.82 20.32 -0.96
N LYS A 232 -7.04 20.46 0.37
CA LYS A 232 -7.95 19.56 1.13
C LYS A 232 -9.34 19.47 0.49
N ARG A 233 -9.89 20.58 -0.03
CA ARG A 233 -11.21 20.63 -0.67
C ARG A 233 -11.29 19.87 -2.01
N ARG A 234 -10.16 19.54 -2.65
CA ARG A 234 -10.09 18.82 -3.93
C ARG A 234 -10.02 17.32 -3.75
N PHE A 235 -9.87 16.84 -2.52
CA PHE A 235 -9.85 15.42 -2.21
C PHE A 235 -11.08 14.96 -1.42
N ASN A 236 -11.49 13.73 -1.65
CA ASN A 236 -12.28 12.95 -0.71
C ASN A 236 -11.30 12.11 0.14
N PHE A 237 -11.47 12.18 1.44
CA PHE A 237 -10.61 11.50 2.41
C PHE A 237 -11.21 10.13 2.75
N GLU A 238 -10.41 9.07 2.66
CA GLU A 238 -10.74 7.75 3.17
C GLU A 238 -9.68 7.30 4.17
N THR A 239 -10.11 7.03 5.40
CA THR A 239 -9.22 6.55 6.45
C THR A 239 -9.08 5.04 6.36
N VAL A 240 -7.84 4.57 6.20
CA VAL A 240 -7.49 3.15 6.19
C VAL A 240 -7.04 2.76 7.61
N PRO A 241 -7.91 2.10 8.38
CA PRO A 241 -7.58 1.70 9.74
C PRO A 241 -6.66 0.46 9.73
N PRO A 242 -5.94 0.19 10.82
CA PRO A 242 -5.34 -1.12 11.06
C PRO A 242 -6.38 -2.23 11.04
N ILE A 243 -5.95 -3.45 10.74
CA ILE A 243 -6.83 -4.63 10.72
C ILE A 243 -7.42 -4.86 12.12
N ALA A 244 -8.75 -4.88 12.23
CA ALA A 244 -9.43 -5.01 13.51
C ALA A 244 -9.34 -6.43 14.10
N SER A 245 -9.48 -7.46 13.26
CA SER A 245 -9.48 -8.87 13.64
C SER A 245 -8.06 -9.44 13.73
N ALA A 246 -7.66 -9.96 14.89
CA ALA A 246 -6.39 -10.67 15.06
C ALA A 246 -6.27 -11.86 14.11
N ARG A 247 -7.36 -12.63 13.96
CA ARG A 247 -7.42 -13.78 13.05
C ARG A 247 -7.19 -13.39 11.60
N GLU A 248 -7.81 -12.30 11.13
CA GLU A 248 -7.60 -11.81 9.76
C GLU A 248 -6.18 -11.27 9.58
N GLU A 249 -5.62 -10.60 10.58
CA GLU A 249 -4.24 -10.11 10.55
C GLU A 249 -3.24 -11.26 10.48
N THR A 250 -3.41 -12.32 11.30
CA THR A 250 -2.57 -13.52 11.26
C THR A 250 -2.67 -14.24 9.91
N ALA A 251 -3.87 -14.40 9.37
CA ALA A 251 -4.05 -15.01 8.05
C ALA A 251 -3.35 -14.19 6.94
N LEU A 252 -3.40 -12.86 7.01
CA LEU A 252 -2.70 -11.97 6.08
C LEU A 252 -1.18 -12.10 6.24
N VAL A 253 -0.66 -12.07 7.46
CA VAL A 253 0.78 -12.21 7.75
C VAL A 253 1.28 -13.54 7.18
N LYS A 254 0.59 -14.65 7.46
CA LYS A 254 0.90 -15.97 6.90
C LYS A 254 0.94 -15.95 5.39
N ALA A 255 -0.14 -15.50 4.74
CA ALA A 255 -0.24 -15.49 3.29
C ALA A 255 0.83 -14.63 2.61
N ARG A 256 1.20 -13.48 3.21
CA ARG A 256 2.24 -12.60 2.67
C ARG A 256 3.64 -13.17 2.89
N ALA A 257 3.94 -13.68 4.08
CA ALA A 257 5.22 -14.33 4.37
C ALA A 257 5.43 -15.55 3.46
N THR A 258 4.40 -16.40 3.29
CA THR A 258 4.46 -17.55 2.36
C THR A 258 4.84 -17.10 0.94
N ARG A 259 4.17 -16.08 0.39
CA ARG A 259 4.51 -15.55 -0.95
C ARG A 259 5.93 -15.01 -1.05
N MET A 260 6.46 -14.41 0.03
CA MET A 260 7.85 -13.93 0.05
C MET A 260 8.84 -15.09 0.00
N LEU A 261 8.56 -16.18 0.72
CA LEU A 261 9.39 -17.37 0.70
C LEU A 261 9.30 -18.12 -0.63
N GLU A 262 8.09 -18.29 -1.19
CA GLU A 262 7.90 -18.89 -2.51
C GLU A 262 8.73 -18.21 -3.61
N ARG A 263 8.85 -16.86 -3.55
CA ARG A 263 9.74 -16.11 -4.46
C ARG A 263 11.22 -16.38 -4.25
N ALA A 264 11.60 -16.75 -3.03
CA ALA A 264 12.95 -17.15 -2.68
C ALA A 264 13.16 -18.69 -2.84
N GLU A 265 12.21 -19.38 -3.47
CA GLU A 265 12.23 -20.84 -3.66
C GLU A 265 12.30 -21.62 -2.32
N ALA A 266 11.69 -21.04 -1.27
CA ALA A 266 11.64 -21.61 0.07
C ALA A 266 10.19 -21.83 0.54
N GLU A 267 10.02 -22.69 1.54
CA GLU A 267 8.73 -22.97 2.16
C GLU A 267 8.65 -22.29 3.55
N LEU A 268 7.50 -21.72 3.89
CA LEU A 268 7.27 -21.16 5.22
C LEU A 268 7.03 -22.29 6.24
N LYS A 269 8.09 -22.68 6.93
CA LYS A 269 8.06 -23.68 8.02
C LYS A 269 7.96 -22.99 9.38
N VAL A 270 6.89 -22.22 9.59
CA VAL A 270 6.59 -21.52 10.84
C VAL A 270 5.20 -21.94 11.29
N ASP A 271 5.09 -22.47 12.49
CA ASP A 271 3.82 -22.92 13.06
C ASP A 271 2.82 -21.74 13.20
N ASP A 272 1.55 -22.03 12.98
CA ASP A 272 0.47 -21.03 13.11
C ASP A 272 0.46 -20.38 14.49
N ALA A 273 0.73 -21.14 15.55
CA ALA A 273 0.82 -20.62 16.92
C ALA A 273 1.96 -19.57 17.08
N VAL A 274 3.08 -19.73 16.38
CA VAL A 274 4.17 -18.75 16.39
C VAL A 274 3.77 -17.49 15.64
N LEU A 275 3.09 -17.62 14.50
CA LEU A 275 2.54 -16.49 13.76
C LEU A 275 1.50 -15.70 14.57
N GLU A 276 0.60 -16.42 15.27
CA GLU A 276 -0.37 -15.82 16.17
C GLU A 276 0.31 -15.06 17.32
N ALA A 277 1.38 -15.62 17.91
CA ALA A 277 2.15 -14.95 18.95
C ALA A 277 2.82 -13.67 18.44
N ILE A 278 3.45 -13.71 17.26
CA ILE A 278 4.04 -12.53 16.62
C ILE A 278 2.97 -11.45 16.44
N VAL A 279 1.85 -11.78 15.82
CA VAL A 279 0.75 -10.84 15.60
C VAL A 279 0.21 -10.29 16.91
N THR A 280 0.07 -11.13 17.95
CA THR A 280 -0.38 -10.73 19.28
C THR A 280 0.57 -9.69 19.88
N VAL A 281 1.89 -9.92 19.86
CA VAL A 281 2.89 -8.95 20.35
C VAL A 281 2.77 -7.62 19.60
N PHE A 282 2.68 -7.67 18.26
CA PHE A 282 2.52 -6.46 17.44
C PHE A 282 1.25 -5.69 17.77
N ARG A 283 0.15 -6.38 17.98
CA ARG A 283 -1.15 -5.77 18.35
C ARG A 283 -1.11 -5.14 19.74
N ASP A 284 -0.59 -5.84 20.72
CA ASP A 284 -0.49 -5.36 22.09
C ASP A 284 0.35 -4.08 22.17
N LEU A 285 1.54 -4.10 21.56
CA LEU A 285 2.44 -2.94 21.51
C LEU A 285 1.81 -1.77 20.72
N ARG A 286 1.12 -2.03 19.60
CA ARG A 286 0.44 -1.03 18.80
C ARG A 286 -0.74 -0.39 19.53
N LEU A 287 -1.56 -1.20 20.19
CA LEU A 287 -2.76 -0.73 20.90
C LEU A 287 -2.42 -0.11 22.26
N GLY A 288 -1.29 -0.46 22.86
CA GLY A 288 -0.93 -0.09 24.23
C GLY A 288 -1.73 -0.82 25.29
N ARG A 289 -2.32 -1.94 24.93
CA ARG A 289 -3.09 -2.83 25.81
C ARG A 289 -3.21 -4.22 25.19
N THR A 290 -3.33 -5.22 26.03
CA THR A 290 -3.61 -6.60 25.61
C THR A 290 -5.12 -6.86 25.51
N GLU A 291 -5.51 -8.00 24.92
CA GLU A 291 -6.89 -8.47 24.90
C GLU A 291 -7.38 -8.81 26.31
N GLU A 292 -6.48 -9.23 27.21
CA GLU A 292 -6.77 -9.52 28.62
C GLU A 292 -6.95 -8.23 29.46
N GLY A 293 -6.69 -7.05 28.87
CA GLY A 293 -6.87 -5.74 29.51
C GLY A 293 -5.64 -5.19 30.23
N TYR A 294 -4.45 -5.82 30.11
CA TYR A 294 -3.21 -5.27 30.67
C TYR A 294 -2.75 -4.06 29.86
N ALA A 295 -2.35 -2.98 30.56
CA ALA A 295 -1.72 -1.84 29.93
C ALA A 295 -0.31 -2.18 29.44
N VAL A 296 0.05 -1.68 28.27
CA VAL A 296 1.35 -1.88 27.62
C VAL A 296 1.89 -0.52 27.20
N GLU A 297 3.16 -0.23 27.50
CA GLU A 297 3.80 0.98 27.03
C GLU A 297 4.13 0.83 25.53
N LYS A 298 3.64 1.79 24.70
CA LYS A 298 3.85 1.76 23.27
C LYS A 298 5.28 2.12 22.91
N PRO A 299 5.91 1.41 21.96
CA PRO A 299 7.15 1.88 21.35
C PRO A 299 6.95 3.23 20.64
N SER A 300 8.06 3.93 20.41
CA SER A 300 8.07 5.18 19.64
C SER A 300 7.70 4.94 18.17
N THR A 301 7.99 3.74 17.66
CA THR A 301 7.65 3.29 16.31
C THR A 301 6.28 2.63 16.25
N VAL A 302 5.59 2.80 15.13
CA VAL A 302 4.31 2.12 14.90
C VAL A 302 4.57 0.64 14.59
N MET A 303 3.98 -0.25 15.38
CA MET A 303 4.04 -1.70 15.17
C MET A 303 3.05 -2.12 14.06
N SER A 304 3.50 -2.01 12.82
CA SER A 304 2.65 -2.22 11.65
C SER A 304 2.49 -3.71 11.26
N THR A 305 1.38 -4.04 10.60
CA THR A 305 1.18 -5.38 10.01
C THR A 305 2.25 -5.71 8.96
N ALA A 306 2.77 -4.71 8.24
CA ALA A 306 3.85 -4.91 7.27
C ALA A 306 5.15 -5.38 7.95
N GLU A 307 5.46 -4.85 9.12
CA GLU A 307 6.61 -5.29 9.90
C GLU A 307 6.39 -6.69 10.49
N ALA A 308 5.17 -7.02 10.93
CA ALA A 308 4.84 -8.39 11.35
C ALA A 308 5.06 -9.40 10.21
N VAL A 309 4.69 -9.04 8.97
CA VAL A 309 4.99 -9.84 7.77
C VAL A 309 6.49 -10.00 7.58
N SER A 310 7.28 -8.92 7.73
CA SER A 310 8.74 -8.96 7.59
C SER A 310 9.38 -9.87 8.64
N VAL A 311 8.95 -9.79 9.90
CA VAL A 311 9.43 -10.68 10.98
C VAL A 311 9.13 -12.13 10.65
N ALA A 312 7.88 -12.45 10.29
CA ALA A 312 7.48 -13.81 9.95
C ALA A 312 8.27 -14.36 8.74
N ALA A 313 8.44 -13.53 7.70
CA ALA A 313 9.23 -13.92 6.53
C ALA A 313 10.72 -14.11 6.87
N SER A 314 11.32 -13.22 7.67
CA SER A 314 12.72 -13.34 8.08
C SER A 314 12.99 -14.58 8.90
N ILE A 315 12.09 -14.93 9.81
CA ILE A 315 12.16 -16.18 10.57
C ILE A 315 12.10 -17.39 9.63
N GLY A 316 11.15 -17.38 8.68
CA GLY A 316 11.04 -18.44 7.68
C GLY A 316 12.27 -18.55 6.78
N MET A 317 12.84 -17.42 6.33
CA MET A 317 14.11 -17.39 5.57
C MET A 317 15.27 -17.94 6.39
N SER A 318 15.41 -17.54 7.66
CA SER A 318 16.43 -18.11 8.56
C SER A 318 16.30 -19.61 8.68
N ALA A 319 15.08 -20.11 8.88
CA ALA A 319 14.84 -21.55 8.99
C ALA A 319 15.13 -22.31 7.68
N ALA A 320 14.97 -21.66 6.53
CA ALA A 320 15.18 -22.27 5.21
C ALA A 320 16.67 -22.26 4.78
N PHE A 321 17.39 -21.18 5.06
CA PHE A 321 18.73 -20.95 4.47
C PHE A 321 19.89 -21.03 5.45
N LEU A 322 19.64 -20.94 6.76
CA LEU A 322 20.70 -21.04 7.76
C LEU A 322 20.58 -22.40 8.49
N PRO A 323 21.63 -23.24 8.47
CA PRO A 323 21.67 -24.42 9.32
C PRO A 323 21.63 -23.97 10.77
N SER A 324 20.62 -24.32 11.51
CA SER A 324 20.42 -23.93 12.89
C SER A 324 19.83 -25.10 13.67
N ASP A 325 20.46 -25.44 14.80
CA ASP A 325 19.87 -26.31 15.81
C ASP A 325 18.80 -25.57 16.65
N ARG A 326 18.62 -24.27 16.39
CA ARG A 326 17.61 -23.44 17.08
C ARG A 326 16.21 -23.73 16.52
N ASP A 327 15.30 -24.02 17.42
CA ASP A 327 13.88 -24.02 17.09
C ASP A 327 13.47 -22.65 16.51
N VAL A 328 12.52 -22.65 15.58
CA VAL A 328 11.93 -21.44 14.95
C VAL A 328 11.48 -20.42 15.98
N LEU A 329 10.95 -20.90 17.11
CA LEU A 329 10.54 -20.05 18.23
C LEU A 329 11.72 -19.29 18.85
N GLY A 330 12.93 -19.90 18.86
CA GLY A 330 14.17 -19.28 19.33
C GLY A 330 14.65 -18.10 18.49
N LEU A 331 14.11 -17.89 17.29
CA LEU A 331 14.44 -16.74 16.43
C LEU A 331 13.56 -15.52 16.71
N VAL A 332 12.38 -15.72 17.31
CA VAL A 332 11.36 -14.67 17.47
C VAL A 332 11.86 -13.45 18.25
N PRO A 333 12.52 -13.58 19.43
CA PRO A 333 12.94 -12.42 20.21
C PRO A 333 13.90 -11.50 19.45
N GLY A 334 14.92 -12.06 18.79
CA GLY A 334 15.90 -11.27 18.04
C GLY A 334 15.29 -10.48 16.89
N TYR A 335 14.39 -11.11 16.10
CA TYR A 335 13.72 -10.41 15.00
C TYR A 335 12.71 -9.37 15.50
N LEU A 336 12.03 -9.60 16.63
CA LEU A 336 11.18 -8.61 17.27
C LEU A 336 12.00 -7.42 17.79
N ALA A 337 13.11 -7.66 18.47
CA ALA A 337 13.98 -6.61 18.95
C ALA A 337 14.46 -5.72 17.80
N GLY A 338 14.88 -6.29 16.68
CA GLY A 338 15.34 -5.54 15.50
C GLY A 338 14.28 -4.65 14.86
N VAL A 339 13.01 -4.95 15.05
CA VAL A 339 11.89 -4.11 14.53
C VAL A 339 11.42 -3.10 15.56
N VAL A 340 11.42 -3.43 16.83
CA VAL A 340 10.96 -2.55 17.91
C VAL A 340 12.00 -1.48 18.25
N THR A 341 13.27 -1.89 18.37
CA THR A 341 14.35 -1.00 18.82
C THR A 341 15.03 -0.34 17.61
N LYS A 342 14.51 0.80 17.18
CA LYS A 342 15.08 1.56 16.04
C LYS A 342 15.82 2.80 16.53
N ASP A 343 15.09 3.88 16.76
CA ASP A 343 15.66 5.22 16.97
C ASP A 343 15.66 5.66 18.44
N ASP A 344 14.69 5.20 19.25
CA ASP A 344 14.56 5.55 20.66
C ASP A 344 15.20 4.47 21.55
N PRO A 345 16.29 4.77 22.27
CA PRO A 345 16.92 3.81 23.20
C PRO A 345 15.95 3.26 24.27
N LYS A 346 14.86 3.98 24.56
CA LYS A 346 13.83 3.55 25.51
C LYS A 346 12.96 2.42 24.98
N ASP A 347 12.91 2.22 23.66
CA ASP A 347 12.05 1.18 23.06
C ASP A 347 12.50 -0.22 23.44
N ARG A 348 13.81 -0.43 23.65
CA ARG A 348 14.33 -1.68 24.22
C ARG A 348 13.78 -1.92 25.63
N GLY A 349 13.77 -0.89 26.47
CA GLY A 349 13.21 -0.98 27.82
C GLY A 349 11.70 -1.28 27.81
N ARG A 350 10.96 -0.67 26.86
CA ARG A 350 9.51 -0.95 26.68
C ARG A 350 9.25 -2.39 26.26
N LEU A 351 10.09 -2.93 25.35
CA LEU A 351 9.99 -4.33 24.92
C LEU A 351 10.31 -5.28 26.07
N LEU A 352 11.34 -5.02 26.86
CA LEU A 352 11.68 -5.80 28.04
C LEU A 352 10.56 -5.74 29.09
N ALA A 353 9.99 -4.56 29.35
CA ALA A 353 8.85 -4.40 30.25
C ALA A 353 7.61 -5.18 29.78
N TYR A 354 7.36 -5.22 28.46
CA TYR A 354 6.31 -6.08 27.90
C TYR A 354 6.59 -7.56 28.18
N TRP A 355 7.85 -8.00 28.02
CA TRP A 355 8.24 -9.39 28.29
C TRP A 355 8.08 -9.76 29.77
N ASP A 356 8.62 -8.92 30.66
CA ASP A 356 8.58 -9.13 32.12
C ASP A 356 7.15 -9.00 32.71
N GLY A 357 6.31 -8.23 32.06
CA GLY A 357 4.92 -8.03 32.48
C GLY A 357 3.95 -9.00 31.83
N VAL A 358 3.77 -8.90 30.51
CA VAL A 358 2.71 -9.59 29.76
C VAL A 358 3.10 -11.01 29.38
N VAL A 359 4.30 -11.19 28.75
CA VAL A 359 4.74 -12.53 28.32
C VAL A 359 4.89 -13.45 29.51
N LYS A 360 5.46 -12.95 30.63
CA LYS A 360 5.58 -13.69 31.89
C LYS A 360 4.20 -14.16 32.39
N LYS A 361 3.21 -13.29 32.43
CA LYS A 361 1.83 -13.65 32.87
C LYS A 361 1.20 -14.70 31.96
N ARG A 362 1.39 -14.60 30.63
CA ARG A 362 0.93 -15.62 29.68
C ARG A 362 1.67 -16.95 29.86
N ALA A 363 2.94 -16.91 30.25
CA ALA A 363 3.74 -18.09 30.58
C ALA A 363 3.29 -18.83 31.84
N GLU A 364 2.65 -18.14 32.80
CA GLU A 364 2.03 -18.76 33.98
C GLU A 364 0.82 -19.63 33.60
N GLY A 365 0.27 -19.45 32.38
CA GLY A 365 -0.76 -20.31 31.80
C GLY A 365 -0.22 -21.66 31.29
N LYS A 366 -1.13 -22.50 30.76
CA LYS A 366 -0.75 -23.84 30.27
C LYS A 366 -0.16 -23.87 28.85
N GLN A 367 0.00 -22.73 28.19
CA GLN A 367 0.50 -22.67 26.81
C GLN A 367 2.02 -22.68 26.77
N ARG A 368 2.60 -23.81 26.35
CA ARG A 368 4.06 -24.02 26.25
C ARG A 368 4.77 -22.94 25.42
N LEU A 369 4.12 -22.41 24.37
CA LEU A 369 4.68 -21.38 23.53
C LEU A 369 5.09 -20.13 24.30
N TRP A 370 4.20 -19.59 25.16
CA TRP A 370 4.51 -18.41 25.98
C TRP A 370 5.55 -18.70 27.06
N GLN A 371 5.62 -19.93 27.57
CA GLN A 371 6.67 -20.37 28.50
C GLN A 371 8.04 -20.31 27.83
N THR A 372 8.15 -20.93 26.64
CA THR A 372 9.40 -20.89 25.88
C THR A 372 9.80 -19.46 25.49
N LEU A 373 8.84 -18.61 25.03
CA LEU A 373 9.14 -17.21 24.75
C LEU A 373 9.64 -16.45 25.97
N HIS A 374 9.10 -16.73 27.15
CA HIS A 374 9.56 -16.11 28.40
C HIS A 374 11.00 -16.54 28.75
N GLU A 375 11.33 -17.82 28.60
CA GLU A 375 12.69 -18.37 28.81
C GLU A 375 13.73 -17.73 27.88
N LEU A 376 13.33 -17.32 26.69
CA LEU A 376 14.19 -16.67 25.69
C LEU A 376 14.40 -15.17 25.93
N ARG A 377 13.94 -14.62 27.06
CA ARG A 377 14.04 -13.18 27.39
C ARG A 377 15.45 -12.60 27.22
N ALA A 378 16.48 -13.36 27.59
CA ALA A 378 17.86 -12.90 27.50
C ALA A 378 18.28 -12.51 26.08
N GLN A 379 17.69 -13.12 25.05
CA GLN A 379 17.98 -12.80 23.65
C GLN A 379 17.49 -11.40 23.22
N LEU A 380 16.63 -10.75 24.00
CA LEU A 380 16.21 -9.36 23.76
C LEU A 380 17.30 -8.35 24.22
N GLU A 381 18.28 -8.80 24.98
CA GLU A 381 19.37 -7.97 25.50
C GLU A 381 20.62 -8.01 24.59
N GLU A 382 20.70 -9.01 23.72
CA GLU A 382 21.74 -9.11 22.69
C GLU A 382 21.49 -8.10 21.55
#